data_f920c2a6bbdbaa79764f58dd83141f8d
#
_entry.id   f920c2a6bbdbaa79764f58dd83141f8d
#
_cell.length_a   1.000
_cell.length_b   1.000
_cell.length_c   1.000
_cell.angle_alpha   90.00
_cell.angle_beta   90.00
_cell.angle_gamma   90.00
#
_symmetry.space_group_name_H-M   'P 1'
#
loop_
_entity.id
_entity.type
_entity.pdbx_description
1 polymer ?
#
loop_
_entity_poly.entity_id
_entity_poly.type
_entity_poly.pdbx_seq_one_letter_code
_entity_poly.pdbx_strand_id
1 'polypeptide(L)'
;YYRKAAAGERIPRVFRDLDNAYRITNTRWVKKIYMYRKRIIALSIVVVIGVNFAYNFADRRGVLHMGLDNPVEVTAHRGYSAVYPENTIPAFKGAIQVGADWAELDVQQTADGEVIVMHDSNLKRTTGLDKEVWQVTWDEIKDLDNGSWFDKKYQTVRIPTLEEVLKVCRGKIHLNIEIKPSGHDKDLEEQVAKLLKKYHMRDTCVVSSLKYDSLRKIKQADDSIETAYITSVSYGNFTDLEYADGYSVESTLLSKSFVNKAQKTGKQIYVWTVNSEERLEKVVGMGIDNVITDDPVMAKELIVFPGFLGKIIIPT
;
A
#
# COMPACT_ATOMS: atom_id res chain seq x y z
N TYR A 1 37.30 -9.94 58.82
CA TYR A 1 37.67 -11.18 58.17
C TYR A 1 39.18 -11.32 57.94
N TYR A 2 39.81 -10.31 57.35
CA TYR A 2 41.28 -10.23 57.26
C TYR A 2 42.02 -10.23 58.60
N ARG A 3 41.41 -9.70 59.69
CA ARG A 3 41.99 -9.75 61.02
C ARG A 3 42.06 -11.17 61.60
N LYS A 4 41.10 -12.07 61.30
CA LYS A 4 41.11 -13.48 61.77
C LYS A 4 42.16 -14.32 61.01
N ALA A 5 42.39 -14.04 59.73
CA ALA A 5 43.42 -14.69 58.96
C ALA A 5 44.83 -14.37 59.46
N ALA A 6 45.05 -13.14 59.98
CA ALA A 6 46.32 -12.73 60.59
C ALA A 6 46.55 -13.41 61.93
N ALA A 7 45.50 -13.94 62.57
CA ALA A 7 45.61 -14.66 63.89
C ALA A 7 45.82 -16.19 63.71
N GLY A 8 46.06 -16.71 62.53
CA GLY A 8 46.32 -18.14 62.26
C GLY A 8 45.09 -19.05 62.33
N GLU A 9 43.85 -18.49 62.37
CA GLU A 9 42.61 -19.27 62.30
C GLU A 9 42.33 -19.83 60.91
N ARG A 10 41.89 -21.09 60.86
CA ARG A 10 41.52 -21.72 59.56
C ARG A 10 40.29 -21.02 58.94
N ILE A 11 40.47 -20.41 57.73
CA ILE A 11 39.39 -19.79 56.97
C ILE A 11 38.40 -20.87 56.54
N PRO A 12 37.07 -20.75 56.80
CA PRO A 12 36.07 -21.69 56.30
C PRO A 12 36.11 -21.83 54.81
N ARG A 13 35.89 -23.06 54.29
CA ARG A 13 35.97 -23.42 52.87
C ARG A 13 35.16 -22.49 51.96
N VAL A 14 33.95 -22.13 52.42
CA VAL A 14 33.02 -21.22 51.69
C VAL A 14 33.64 -19.86 51.34
N PHE A 15 34.46 -19.30 52.25
CA PHE A 15 35.10 -18.00 52.00
C PHE A 15 36.34 -18.07 51.13
N ARG A 16 37.02 -19.23 51.07
CA ARG A 16 38.06 -19.50 50.07
C ARG A 16 37.49 -19.63 48.69
N ASP A 17 36.33 -20.26 48.55
CA ASP A 17 35.65 -20.43 47.27
C ASP A 17 35.11 -19.11 46.75
N LEU A 18 34.60 -18.22 47.60
CA LEU A 18 34.20 -16.85 47.26
C LEU A 18 35.38 -15.97 46.82
N ASP A 19 36.52 -16.06 47.47
CA ASP A 19 37.72 -15.30 47.14
C ASP A 19 38.33 -15.79 45.80
N ASN A 20 38.31 -17.11 45.58
CA ASN A 20 38.67 -17.69 44.28
C ASN A 20 37.70 -17.29 43.16
N ALA A 21 36.38 -17.29 43.39
CA ALA A 21 35.39 -16.81 42.45
C ALA A 21 35.58 -15.32 42.11
N TYR A 22 35.85 -14.48 43.13
CA TYR A 22 36.16 -13.06 42.95
C TYR A 22 37.46 -12.83 42.17
N ARG A 23 38.50 -13.62 42.40
CA ARG A 23 39.77 -13.58 41.64
C ARG A 23 39.56 -13.99 40.19
N ILE A 24 38.76 -15.03 39.92
CA ILE A 24 38.45 -15.49 38.56
C ILE A 24 37.67 -14.41 37.80
N THR A 25 36.65 -13.79 38.44
CA THR A 25 35.82 -12.75 37.77
C THR A 25 36.59 -11.43 37.58
N ASN A 26 37.66 -11.17 38.36
CA ASN A 26 38.44 -9.94 38.26
C ASN A 26 39.76 -10.10 37.51
N THR A 27 40.01 -11.27 36.92
CA THR A 27 41.24 -11.50 36.13
C THR A 27 41.23 -10.64 34.86
N ARG A 28 42.41 -10.19 34.44
CA ARG A 28 42.62 -9.40 33.21
C ARG A 28 41.99 -10.05 31.98
N TRP A 29 41.86 -11.38 32.02
CA TRP A 29 41.27 -12.20 30.94
C TRP A 29 39.72 -12.04 30.89
N VAL A 30 39.02 -12.11 31.98
CA VAL A 30 37.55 -11.96 32.04
C VAL A 30 37.14 -10.55 31.64
N LYS A 31 37.86 -9.51 32.10
CA LYS A 31 37.65 -8.13 31.64
C LYS A 31 37.89 -7.99 30.10
N LYS A 32 38.87 -8.71 29.55
CA LYS A 32 39.16 -8.70 28.13
C LYS A 32 38.05 -9.37 27.32
N ILE A 33 37.54 -10.53 27.78
CA ILE A 33 36.40 -11.22 27.14
C ILE A 33 35.14 -10.34 27.18
N TYR A 34 34.86 -9.67 28.30
CA TYR A 34 33.70 -8.78 28.44
C TYR A 34 33.80 -7.57 27.49
N MET A 35 34.97 -6.97 27.33
CA MET A 35 35.22 -5.91 26.36
C MET A 35 35.05 -6.39 24.91
N TYR A 36 35.53 -7.59 24.58
CA TYR A 36 35.34 -8.16 23.25
C TYR A 36 33.87 -8.44 22.94
N ARG A 37 33.10 -8.98 23.90
CA ARG A 37 31.65 -9.17 23.73
C ARG A 37 30.93 -7.85 23.47
N LYS A 38 31.23 -6.78 24.23
CA LYS A 38 30.66 -5.46 23.97
C LYS A 38 31.02 -4.91 22.59
N ARG A 39 32.25 -5.10 22.15
CA ARG A 39 32.70 -4.67 20.82
C ARG A 39 32.02 -5.48 19.70
N ILE A 40 31.83 -6.77 19.89
CA ILE A 40 31.11 -7.63 18.93
C ILE A 40 29.65 -7.21 18.83
N ILE A 41 28.98 -6.98 19.97
CA ILE A 41 27.58 -6.51 20.00
C ILE A 41 27.46 -5.12 19.32
N ALA A 42 28.35 -4.19 19.63
CA ALA A 42 28.35 -2.87 18.99
C ALA A 42 28.59 -2.97 17.46
N LEU A 43 29.53 -3.82 17.03
CA LEU A 43 29.80 -4.06 15.62
C LEU A 43 28.58 -4.70 14.92
N SER A 44 27.91 -5.66 15.57
CA SER A 44 26.70 -6.29 15.05
C SER A 44 25.57 -5.29 14.89
N ILE A 45 25.38 -4.37 15.84
CA ILE A 45 24.39 -3.28 15.74
C ILE A 45 24.71 -2.35 14.56
N VAL A 46 25.99 -1.96 14.40
CA VAL A 46 26.41 -1.11 13.28
C VAL A 46 26.20 -1.81 11.93
N VAL A 47 26.49 -3.12 11.86
CA VAL A 47 26.23 -3.92 10.66
C VAL A 47 24.74 -4.00 10.34
N VAL A 48 23.88 -4.25 11.34
CA VAL A 48 22.42 -4.28 11.16
C VAL A 48 21.89 -2.93 10.70
N ILE A 49 22.36 -1.83 11.30
CA ILE A 49 21.98 -0.48 10.87
C ILE A 49 22.48 -0.20 9.45
N GLY A 50 23.72 -0.56 9.13
CA GLY A 50 24.29 -0.40 7.80
C GLY A 50 23.57 -1.21 6.72
N VAL A 51 23.19 -2.45 7.04
CA VAL A 51 22.41 -3.32 6.15
C VAL A 51 20.99 -2.75 5.94
N ASN A 52 20.32 -2.29 7.02
CA ASN A 52 19.03 -1.62 6.91
C ASN A 52 19.11 -0.33 6.08
N PHE A 53 20.16 0.48 6.28
CA PHE A 53 20.36 1.70 5.50
C PHE A 53 20.64 1.38 4.03
N ALA A 54 21.51 0.42 3.76
CA ALA A 54 21.82 -0.04 2.40
C ALA A 54 20.59 -0.66 1.71
N TYR A 55 19.79 -1.44 2.45
CA TYR A 55 18.55 -2.02 1.99
C TYR A 55 17.54 -0.93 1.59
N ASN A 56 17.24 0.02 2.50
CA ASN A 56 16.34 1.13 2.21
C ASN A 56 16.84 2.05 1.09
N PHE A 57 18.17 2.20 0.94
CA PHE A 57 18.77 3.00 -0.12
C PHE A 57 18.72 2.29 -1.48
N ALA A 58 18.90 0.97 -1.49
CA ALA A 58 18.83 0.14 -2.69
C ALA A 58 17.37 -0.04 -3.16
N ASP A 59 16.43 -0.21 -2.21
CA ASP A 59 15.00 -0.30 -2.46
C ASP A 59 14.46 0.99 -3.12
N ARG A 60 14.84 2.16 -2.59
CA ARG A 60 14.50 3.46 -3.20
C ARG A 60 15.07 3.66 -4.62
N ARG A 61 16.01 2.85 -5.06
CA ARG A 61 16.62 2.88 -6.40
C ARG A 61 16.23 1.69 -7.28
N GLY A 62 15.30 0.85 -6.84
CA GLY A 62 14.87 -0.34 -7.58
C GLY A 62 15.98 -1.41 -7.75
N VAL A 63 17.04 -1.37 -6.91
CA VAL A 63 18.22 -2.26 -7.07
C VAL A 63 18.02 -3.61 -6.39
N LEU A 64 17.02 -3.78 -5.51
CA LEU A 64 16.83 -4.98 -4.70
C LEU A 64 15.69 -5.92 -5.14
N HIS A 65 15.15 -5.75 -6.35
CA HIS A 65 14.29 -6.79 -6.94
C HIS A 65 15.10 -7.99 -7.48
N MET A 66 16.08 -8.45 -6.71
CA MET A 66 16.84 -9.65 -7.06
C MET A 66 16.15 -10.87 -6.47
N GLY A 67 15.27 -11.49 -7.25
CA GLY A 67 14.89 -12.89 -7.01
C GLY A 67 13.41 -13.25 -6.90
N LEU A 68 12.47 -12.33 -7.17
CA LEU A 68 11.09 -12.69 -7.49
C LEU A 68 10.81 -12.22 -8.91
N ASP A 69 10.54 -13.15 -9.80
CA ASP A 69 9.95 -12.85 -11.10
C ASP A 69 8.64 -12.12 -10.82
N ASN A 70 8.59 -10.79 -11.06
CA ASN A 70 7.51 -9.86 -10.80
C ASN A 70 7.01 -9.79 -9.32
N PRO A 71 7.53 -8.87 -8.49
CA PRO A 71 6.97 -8.62 -7.16
C PRO A 71 5.53 -8.10 -7.30
N VAL A 72 4.64 -8.59 -6.42
CA VAL A 72 3.24 -8.10 -6.36
C VAL A 72 3.24 -6.62 -5.95
N GLU A 73 2.64 -5.77 -6.78
CA GLU A 73 2.52 -4.35 -6.50
C GLU A 73 1.38 -4.05 -5.51
N VAL A 74 1.50 -2.95 -4.78
CA VAL A 74 0.52 -2.52 -3.78
C VAL A 74 -0.16 -1.23 -4.22
N THR A 75 -1.48 -1.31 -4.37
CA THR A 75 -2.37 -0.18 -4.65
C THR A 75 -3.08 0.28 -3.37
N ALA A 76 -2.93 1.54 -3.02
CA ALA A 76 -3.67 2.19 -1.94
C ALA A 76 -5.10 2.52 -2.40
N HIS A 77 -6.11 1.79 -1.87
CA HIS A 77 -7.52 1.91 -2.23
C HIS A 77 -8.09 3.27 -1.81
N ARG A 78 -8.55 4.09 -2.77
CA ARG A 78 -9.00 5.48 -2.57
C ARG A 78 -7.94 6.35 -1.87
N GLY A 79 -6.64 6.09 -2.16
CA GLY A 79 -5.51 6.58 -1.39
C GLY A 79 -5.29 5.75 -0.12
N TYR A 80 -4.57 6.26 0.88
CA TYR A 80 -4.38 5.56 2.17
C TYR A 80 -5.61 5.73 3.07
N SER A 81 -6.70 5.07 2.71
CA SER A 81 -8.03 5.26 3.29
C SER A 81 -8.18 4.70 4.71
N ALA A 82 -7.30 3.80 5.16
CA ALA A 82 -7.29 3.36 6.56
C ALA A 82 -6.90 4.49 7.55
N VAL A 83 -6.20 5.55 7.09
CA VAL A 83 -5.66 6.62 7.95
C VAL A 83 -6.18 8.00 7.58
N TYR A 84 -6.63 8.20 6.35
CA TYR A 84 -7.11 9.46 5.81
C TYR A 84 -8.53 9.30 5.21
N PRO A 85 -9.34 10.37 5.14
CA PRO A 85 -10.62 10.28 4.43
C PRO A 85 -10.40 9.87 2.98
N GLU A 86 -11.13 8.85 2.54
CA GLU A 86 -11.03 8.26 1.20
C GLU A 86 -11.18 9.29 0.07
N ASN A 87 -10.55 9.04 -1.08
CA ASN A 87 -10.68 9.86 -2.29
C ASN A 87 -10.37 11.35 -2.07
N THR A 88 -9.40 11.66 -1.22
CA THR A 88 -8.99 13.05 -0.89
C THR A 88 -7.50 13.28 -1.10
N ILE A 89 -7.12 14.54 -1.28
CA ILE A 89 -5.70 14.92 -1.42
C ILE A 89 -4.83 14.43 -0.25
N PRO A 90 -5.26 14.50 1.03
CA PRO A 90 -4.52 13.90 2.14
C PRO A 90 -4.31 12.38 1.99
N ALA A 91 -5.31 11.62 1.52
CA ALA A 91 -5.19 10.17 1.32
C ALA A 91 -4.16 9.82 0.24
N PHE A 92 -4.14 10.55 -0.88
CA PHE A 92 -3.14 10.35 -1.94
C PHE A 92 -1.73 10.74 -1.49
N LYS A 93 -1.58 11.85 -0.76
CA LYS A 93 -0.30 12.22 -0.15
C LYS A 93 0.18 11.16 0.85
N GLY A 94 -0.74 10.61 1.64
CA GLY A 94 -0.45 9.50 2.55
C GLY A 94 0.06 8.26 1.80
N ALA A 95 -0.60 7.85 0.71
CA ALA A 95 -0.16 6.74 -0.14
C ALA A 95 1.25 6.96 -0.72
N ILE A 96 1.54 8.16 -1.20
CA ILE A 96 2.88 8.55 -1.68
C ILE A 96 3.91 8.46 -0.54
N GLN A 97 3.57 8.96 0.64
CA GLN A 97 4.49 9.01 1.79
C GLN A 97 4.89 7.62 2.28
N VAL A 98 3.98 6.66 2.27
CA VAL A 98 4.25 5.26 2.67
C VAL A 98 4.85 4.43 1.54
N GLY A 99 5.03 5.00 0.36
CA GLY A 99 5.66 4.36 -0.78
C GLY A 99 4.79 3.26 -1.40
N ALA A 100 3.47 3.43 -1.44
CA ALA A 100 2.61 2.58 -2.25
C ALA A 100 3.02 2.68 -3.73
N ASP A 101 2.89 1.59 -4.48
CA ASP A 101 3.28 1.58 -5.90
C ASP A 101 2.23 2.30 -6.75
N TRP A 102 0.96 2.10 -6.38
CA TRP A 102 -0.21 2.71 -7.00
C TRP A 102 -1.13 3.33 -5.95
N ALA A 103 -1.96 4.28 -6.38
CA ALA A 103 -3.15 4.70 -5.66
C ALA A 103 -4.37 4.54 -6.56
N GLU A 104 -5.43 3.97 -6.01
CA GLU A 104 -6.71 3.85 -6.70
C GLU A 104 -7.61 5.02 -6.32
N LEU A 105 -8.49 5.43 -7.22
CA LEU A 105 -9.47 6.51 -7.05
C LEU A 105 -10.69 6.29 -7.95
N ASP A 106 -11.84 6.81 -7.49
CA ASP A 106 -13.10 6.75 -8.22
C ASP A 106 -13.42 8.12 -8.85
N VAL A 107 -13.81 8.16 -10.12
CA VAL A 107 -14.18 9.40 -10.79
C VAL A 107 -15.62 9.38 -11.30
N GLN A 108 -16.29 10.50 -11.11
CA GLN A 108 -17.65 10.79 -11.58
C GLN A 108 -17.72 12.19 -12.18
N GLN A 109 -18.78 12.49 -12.93
CA GLN A 109 -18.96 13.78 -13.59
C GLN A 109 -20.17 14.53 -12.99
N THR A 110 -19.96 15.82 -12.67
CA THR A 110 -21.01 16.73 -12.22
C THR A 110 -21.95 17.16 -13.36
N ALA A 111 -23.06 17.81 -13.02
CA ALA A 111 -24.05 18.31 -14.01
C ALA A 111 -23.45 19.28 -15.03
N ASP A 112 -22.47 20.08 -14.64
CA ASP A 112 -21.77 21.04 -15.53
C ASP A 112 -20.57 20.42 -16.25
N GLY A 113 -20.21 19.16 -15.92
CA GLY A 113 -19.20 18.37 -16.63
C GLY A 113 -17.83 18.34 -15.97
N GLU A 114 -17.66 18.82 -14.73
CA GLU A 114 -16.39 18.65 -13.99
C GLU A 114 -16.18 17.21 -13.56
N VAL A 115 -14.96 16.71 -13.70
CA VAL A 115 -14.58 15.34 -13.28
C VAL A 115 -14.05 15.41 -11.85
N ILE A 116 -14.85 14.91 -10.91
CA ILE A 116 -14.52 14.89 -9.49
C ILE A 116 -14.12 13.49 -9.02
N VAL A 117 -13.43 13.44 -7.87
CA VAL A 117 -13.01 12.17 -7.27
C VAL A 117 -13.93 11.86 -6.09
N MET A 118 -14.84 10.88 -6.29
CA MET A 118 -15.88 10.50 -5.35
C MET A 118 -16.35 9.07 -5.61
N HIS A 119 -16.45 8.25 -4.54
CA HIS A 119 -16.89 6.86 -4.68
C HIS A 119 -18.40 6.73 -4.85
N ASP A 120 -19.17 7.29 -3.91
CA ASP A 120 -20.62 7.15 -3.90
C ASP A 120 -21.25 8.04 -4.97
N SER A 121 -22.31 7.58 -5.61
CA SER A 121 -23.09 8.40 -6.52
C SER A 121 -23.82 9.53 -5.79
N ASN A 122 -24.20 9.30 -4.51
CA ASN A 122 -24.83 10.27 -3.64
C ASN A 122 -23.84 10.85 -2.63
N LEU A 123 -23.77 12.17 -2.54
CA LEU A 123 -22.80 12.91 -1.71
C LEU A 123 -23.05 12.82 -0.19
N LYS A 124 -24.18 12.25 0.26
CA LYS A 124 -24.66 12.31 1.64
C LYS A 124 -23.68 11.73 2.66
N ARG A 125 -23.07 10.59 2.38
CA ARG A 125 -22.22 9.88 3.35
C ARG A 125 -21.01 10.70 3.77
N THR A 126 -20.38 11.37 2.82
CA THR A 126 -19.11 12.07 3.07
C THR A 126 -19.27 13.56 3.28
N THR A 127 -20.32 14.19 2.72
CA THR A 127 -20.51 15.64 2.79
C THR A 127 -21.80 16.08 3.51
N GLY A 128 -22.73 15.16 3.75
CA GLY A 128 -24.05 15.48 4.31
C GLY A 128 -25.07 15.96 3.28
N LEU A 129 -24.68 16.27 2.05
CA LEU A 129 -25.59 16.73 0.99
C LEU A 129 -26.31 15.56 0.34
N ASP A 130 -27.63 15.45 0.51
CA ASP A 130 -28.45 14.38 -0.08
C ASP A 130 -28.81 14.69 -1.54
N LYS A 131 -27.82 14.58 -2.42
CA LYS A 131 -27.94 14.75 -3.88
C LYS A 131 -26.97 13.83 -4.60
N GLU A 132 -27.36 13.40 -5.79
CA GLU A 132 -26.49 12.65 -6.69
C GLU A 132 -25.47 13.59 -7.35
N VAL A 133 -24.24 13.08 -7.61
CA VAL A 133 -23.17 13.85 -8.26
C VAL A 133 -23.62 14.49 -9.58
N TRP A 134 -24.33 13.75 -10.42
CA TRP A 134 -24.83 14.24 -11.72
C TRP A 134 -25.93 15.31 -11.62
N GLN A 135 -26.47 15.58 -10.42
CA GLN A 135 -27.51 16.58 -10.18
C GLN A 135 -26.98 17.94 -9.73
N VAL A 136 -25.69 18.04 -9.43
CA VAL A 136 -25.05 19.23 -8.87
C VAL A 136 -23.94 19.74 -9.78
N THR A 137 -23.72 21.06 -9.76
CA THR A 137 -22.56 21.67 -10.41
C THR A 137 -21.35 21.66 -9.49
N TRP A 138 -20.15 21.81 -10.08
CA TRP A 138 -18.93 21.94 -9.31
C TRP A 138 -18.97 23.11 -8.32
N ASP A 139 -19.49 24.27 -8.73
CA ASP A 139 -19.60 25.44 -7.88
C ASP A 139 -20.49 25.22 -6.63
N GLU A 140 -21.48 24.34 -6.72
CA GLU A 140 -22.34 24.00 -5.57
C GLU A 140 -21.64 23.11 -4.53
N ILE A 141 -20.62 22.33 -4.93
CA ILE A 141 -20.05 21.28 -4.07
C ILE A 141 -18.57 21.48 -3.71
N LYS A 142 -17.82 22.32 -4.41
CA LYS A 142 -16.37 22.51 -4.24
C LYS A 142 -15.95 22.90 -2.82
N ASP A 143 -16.83 23.57 -2.07
CA ASP A 143 -16.56 24.03 -0.70
C ASP A 143 -17.18 23.15 0.38
N LEU A 144 -17.82 22.02 0.02
CA LEU A 144 -18.37 21.09 1.00
C LEU A 144 -17.28 20.41 1.81
N ASP A 145 -17.55 20.22 3.09
CA ASP A 145 -16.69 19.41 3.96
C ASP A 145 -16.80 17.93 3.55
N ASN A 146 -15.71 17.35 3.08
CA ASN A 146 -15.59 15.96 2.66
C ASN A 146 -14.66 15.15 3.59
N GLY A 147 -14.35 15.65 4.78
CA GLY A 147 -13.41 15.02 5.69
C GLY A 147 -13.90 14.78 7.10
N SER A 148 -14.80 15.61 7.64
CA SER A 148 -15.28 15.50 9.03
C SER A 148 -16.03 14.20 9.35
N TRP A 149 -16.59 13.53 8.36
CA TRP A 149 -17.22 12.22 8.52
C TRP A 149 -16.21 11.15 8.98
N PHE A 150 -14.95 11.31 8.61
CA PHE A 150 -13.84 10.41 8.99
C PHE A 150 -13.25 10.82 10.36
N ASP A 151 -12.86 12.11 10.49
CA ASP A 151 -12.37 12.70 11.74
C ASP A 151 -12.50 14.24 11.64
N LYS A 152 -12.93 14.90 12.73
CA LYS A 152 -13.10 16.38 12.80
C LYS A 152 -11.85 17.17 12.41
N LYS A 153 -10.65 16.62 12.59
CA LYS A 153 -9.40 17.26 12.16
C LYS A 153 -9.33 17.49 10.65
N TYR A 154 -10.14 16.79 9.85
CA TYR A 154 -10.21 16.91 8.40
C TYR A 154 -11.36 17.80 7.89
N GLN A 155 -12.00 18.62 8.73
CA GLN A 155 -13.12 19.49 8.38
C GLN A 155 -12.83 20.47 7.22
N THR A 156 -11.55 20.73 6.90
CA THR A 156 -11.15 21.59 5.78
C THR A 156 -10.89 20.83 4.49
N VAL A 157 -10.99 19.50 4.51
CA VAL A 157 -10.80 18.68 3.33
C VAL A 157 -12.02 18.78 2.42
N ARG A 158 -11.78 18.91 1.13
CA ARG A 158 -12.79 19.10 0.09
C ARG A 158 -12.77 17.92 -0.88
N ILE A 159 -13.85 17.80 -1.66
CA ILE A 159 -13.87 16.89 -2.82
C ILE A 159 -12.81 17.37 -3.80
N PRO A 160 -11.85 16.56 -4.23
CA PRO A 160 -10.90 16.99 -5.25
C PRO A 160 -11.45 16.75 -6.66
N THR A 161 -11.03 17.57 -7.62
CA THR A 161 -11.15 17.23 -9.04
C THR A 161 -10.08 16.21 -9.44
N LEU A 162 -10.31 15.46 -10.53
CA LEU A 162 -9.28 14.57 -11.09
C LEU A 162 -8.00 15.35 -11.42
N GLU A 163 -8.15 16.56 -11.95
CA GLU A 163 -7.01 17.42 -12.30
C GLU A 163 -6.12 17.73 -11.09
N GLU A 164 -6.71 17.98 -9.91
CA GLU A 164 -5.97 18.23 -8.67
C GLU A 164 -5.22 16.98 -8.20
N VAL A 165 -5.83 15.80 -8.30
CA VAL A 165 -5.17 14.53 -7.96
C VAL A 165 -4.01 14.25 -8.90
N LEU A 166 -4.18 14.41 -10.21
CA LEU A 166 -3.11 14.24 -11.21
C LEU A 166 -1.91 15.16 -10.90
N LYS A 167 -2.15 16.43 -10.54
CA LYS A 167 -1.08 17.37 -10.15
C LYS A 167 -0.29 16.90 -8.93
N VAL A 168 -0.96 16.30 -7.96
CA VAL A 168 -0.31 15.79 -6.72
C VAL A 168 0.48 14.52 -6.98
N CYS A 169 -0.08 13.60 -7.77
CA CYS A 169 0.44 12.24 -7.98
C CYS A 169 1.50 12.13 -9.08
N ARG A 170 1.49 13.04 -10.06
CA ARG A 170 2.39 13.02 -11.22
C ARG A 170 3.85 12.84 -10.83
N GLY A 171 4.47 11.78 -11.39
CA GLY A 171 5.88 11.43 -11.18
C GLY A 171 6.20 10.93 -9.76
N LYS A 172 5.19 10.60 -8.94
CA LYS A 172 5.38 10.14 -7.57
C LYS A 172 4.73 8.80 -7.27
N ILE A 173 3.61 8.48 -7.92
CA ILE A 173 2.84 7.26 -7.73
C ILE A 173 2.03 6.97 -9.00
N HIS A 174 1.82 5.72 -9.34
CA HIS A 174 0.93 5.31 -10.42
C HIS A 174 -0.54 5.40 -9.97
N LEU A 175 -1.47 5.52 -10.92
CA LEU A 175 -2.89 5.62 -10.59
C LEU A 175 -3.73 4.54 -11.26
N ASN A 176 -4.64 3.93 -10.49
CA ASN A 176 -5.75 3.13 -10.98
C ASN A 176 -7.02 3.99 -10.87
N ILE A 177 -7.59 4.40 -11.99
CA ILE A 177 -8.71 5.34 -12.04
C ILE A 177 -9.98 4.58 -12.40
N GLU A 178 -10.85 4.34 -11.42
CA GLU A 178 -12.16 3.75 -11.67
C GLU A 178 -13.13 4.80 -12.23
N ILE A 179 -13.60 4.58 -13.46
CA ILE A 179 -14.68 5.38 -14.05
C ILE A 179 -16.03 4.80 -13.62
N LYS A 180 -16.85 5.63 -12.98
CA LYS A 180 -18.20 5.30 -12.48
C LYS A 180 -19.26 6.10 -13.20
N PRO A 181 -19.66 5.70 -14.43
CA PRO A 181 -20.63 6.46 -15.20
C PRO A 181 -22.02 6.37 -14.56
N SER A 182 -22.64 7.54 -14.38
CA SER A 182 -24.00 7.68 -13.84
C SER A 182 -25.09 7.37 -14.87
N GLY A 183 -24.75 7.39 -16.13
CA GLY A 183 -25.68 7.35 -17.26
C GLY A 183 -26.23 8.74 -17.65
N HIS A 184 -25.83 9.79 -16.93
CA HIS A 184 -26.14 11.19 -17.21
C HIS A 184 -24.89 11.97 -17.63
N ASP A 185 -23.77 11.28 -17.75
CA ASP A 185 -22.48 11.85 -18.12
C ASP A 185 -22.52 12.38 -19.54
N LYS A 186 -21.77 13.47 -19.80
CA LYS A 186 -21.64 14.08 -21.13
C LYS A 186 -20.51 13.42 -21.93
N ASP A 187 -19.33 13.40 -21.36
CA ASP A 187 -18.07 13.03 -22.00
C ASP A 187 -17.02 12.60 -20.96
N LEU A 188 -17.44 11.86 -19.92
CA LEU A 188 -16.59 11.50 -18.78
C LEU A 188 -15.31 10.79 -19.24
N GLU A 189 -15.42 9.78 -20.10
CA GLU A 189 -14.30 8.98 -20.57
C GLU A 189 -13.31 9.80 -21.42
N GLU A 190 -13.83 10.64 -22.33
CA GLU A 190 -13.01 11.53 -23.16
C GLU A 190 -12.27 12.58 -22.32
N GLN A 191 -12.92 13.12 -21.26
CA GLN A 191 -12.27 14.07 -20.38
C GLN A 191 -11.18 13.41 -19.55
N VAL A 192 -11.38 12.20 -19.02
CA VAL A 192 -10.35 11.43 -18.32
C VAL A 192 -9.15 11.23 -19.25
N ALA A 193 -9.35 10.72 -20.47
CA ALA A 193 -8.27 10.51 -21.44
C ALA A 193 -7.53 11.82 -21.77
N LYS A 194 -8.26 12.92 -21.97
CA LYS A 194 -7.69 14.25 -22.23
C LYS A 194 -6.84 14.77 -21.07
N LEU A 195 -7.30 14.57 -19.81
CA LEU A 195 -6.54 14.95 -18.62
C LEU A 195 -5.27 14.13 -18.49
N LEU A 196 -5.32 12.80 -18.68
CA LEU A 196 -4.14 11.93 -18.65
C LEU A 196 -3.11 12.35 -19.69
N LYS A 197 -3.55 12.68 -20.92
CA LYS A 197 -2.69 13.23 -21.96
C LYS A 197 -2.07 14.57 -21.55
N LYS A 198 -2.87 15.50 -21.03
CA LYS A 198 -2.44 16.84 -20.60
C LYS A 198 -1.35 16.78 -19.52
N TYR A 199 -1.47 15.83 -18.58
CA TYR A 199 -0.52 15.67 -17.46
C TYR A 199 0.61 14.69 -17.77
N HIS A 200 0.67 14.10 -18.98
CA HIS A 200 1.66 13.08 -19.39
C HIS A 200 1.68 11.88 -18.42
N MET A 201 0.50 11.37 -18.07
CA MET A 201 0.33 10.26 -17.15
C MET A 201 -0.29 9.01 -17.80
N ARG A 202 -0.40 8.94 -19.13
CA ARG A 202 -0.98 7.77 -19.81
C ARG A 202 -0.26 6.46 -19.49
N ASP A 203 1.09 6.50 -19.47
CA ASP A 203 1.94 5.33 -19.23
C ASP A 203 2.10 4.99 -17.74
N THR A 204 1.49 5.78 -16.85
CA THR A 204 1.56 5.62 -15.38
C THR A 204 0.18 5.50 -14.75
N CYS A 205 -0.84 5.28 -15.59
CA CYS A 205 -2.22 5.09 -15.15
C CYS A 205 -2.84 3.89 -15.83
N VAL A 206 -3.70 3.19 -15.12
CA VAL A 206 -4.68 2.25 -15.65
C VAL A 206 -6.07 2.82 -15.42
N VAL A 207 -6.96 2.71 -16.39
CA VAL A 207 -8.36 3.12 -16.25
C VAL A 207 -9.22 1.88 -16.09
N SER A 208 -9.96 1.80 -14.99
CA SER A 208 -10.81 0.66 -14.67
C SER A 208 -12.30 1.04 -14.66
N SER A 209 -13.17 0.08 -14.91
CA SER A 209 -14.63 0.26 -14.81
C SER A 209 -15.37 -1.07 -14.70
N LEU A 210 -16.51 -1.07 -13.99
CA LEU A 210 -17.54 -2.11 -14.04
C LEU A 210 -18.30 -2.11 -15.37
N LYS A 211 -18.26 -1.00 -16.11
CA LYS A 211 -18.93 -0.85 -17.42
C LYS A 211 -17.93 -1.08 -18.53
N TYR A 212 -18.02 -2.23 -19.20
CA TYR A 212 -17.13 -2.57 -20.30
C TYR A 212 -17.16 -1.54 -21.44
N ASP A 213 -18.31 -0.89 -21.68
CA ASP A 213 -18.45 0.18 -22.66
C ASP A 213 -17.57 1.40 -22.36
N SER A 214 -17.35 1.72 -21.06
CA SER A 214 -16.42 2.79 -20.68
C SER A 214 -14.98 2.47 -21.06
N LEU A 215 -14.55 1.20 -20.95
CA LEU A 215 -13.20 0.79 -21.39
C LEU A 215 -13.05 0.94 -22.91
N ARG A 216 -14.08 0.55 -23.67
CA ARG A 216 -14.12 0.74 -25.13
C ARG A 216 -14.00 2.23 -25.50
N LYS A 217 -14.72 3.12 -24.82
CA LYS A 217 -14.65 4.57 -25.06
C LYS A 217 -13.27 5.14 -24.71
N ILE A 218 -12.65 4.70 -23.62
CA ILE A 218 -11.26 5.09 -23.26
C ILE A 218 -10.30 4.71 -24.38
N LYS A 219 -10.35 3.44 -24.85
CA LYS A 219 -9.51 2.98 -25.98
C LYS A 219 -9.76 3.75 -27.26
N GLN A 220 -11.01 4.15 -27.52
CA GLN A 220 -11.34 5.00 -28.67
C GLN A 220 -10.82 6.43 -28.52
N ALA A 221 -10.77 6.98 -27.30
CA ALA A 221 -10.24 8.31 -27.05
C ALA A 221 -8.70 8.32 -27.09
N ASP A 222 -8.03 7.31 -26.54
CA ASP A 222 -6.58 7.11 -26.59
C ASP A 222 -6.25 5.64 -26.32
N ASP A 223 -5.90 4.89 -27.37
CA ASP A 223 -5.63 3.45 -27.32
C ASP A 223 -4.37 3.10 -26.50
N SER A 224 -3.49 4.07 -26.25
CA SER A 224 -2.30 3.89 -25.42
C SER A 224 -2.58 3.80 -23.91
N ILE A 225 -3.79 4.17 -23.45
CA ILE A 225 -4.17 4.09 -22.05
C ILE A 225 -4.49 2.63 -21.69
N GLU A 226 -3.80 2.07 -20.69
CA GLU A 226 -4.13 0.74 -20.18
C GLU A 226 -5.49 0.72 -19.50
N THR A 227 -6.23 -0.38 -19.66
CA THR A 227 -7.59 -0.53 -19.13
C THR A 227 -7.75 -1.84 -18.35
N ALA A 228 -8.55 -1.81 -17.28
CA ALA A 228 -8.86 -2.99 -16.48
C ALA A 228 -10.38 -3.16 -16.28
N TYR A 229 -10.90 -4.34 -16.59
CA TYR A 229 -12.31 -4.64 -16.35
C TYR A 229 -12.54 -5.06 -14.91
N ILE A 230 -13.38 -4.30 -14.19
CA ILE A 230 -13.76 -4.63 -12.82
C ILE A 230 -14.86 -5.68 -12.87
N THR A 231 -14.65 -6.80 -12.18
CA THR A 231 -15.61 -7.88 -12.12
C THR A 231 -15.70 -8.50 -10.74
N SER A 232 -16.93 -8.80 -10.32
CA SER A 232 -17.23 -9.60 -9.14
C SER A 232 -17.45 -11.08 -9.46
N VAL A 233 -17.22 -11.51 -10.72
CA VAL A 233 -17.47 -12.89 -11.18
C VAL A 233 -16.19 -13.44 -11.81
N SER A 234 -15.66 -14.52 -11.25
CA SER A 234 -14.50 -15.24 -11.80
C SER A 234 -14.86 -16.46 -12.67
N TYR A 235 -16.10 -16.52 -13.16
CA TYR A 235 -16.62 -17.62 -13.98
C TYR A 235 -17.00 -17.14 -15.38
N GLY A 236 -16.59 -17.88 -16.40
CA GLY A 236 -16.90 -17.61 -17.81
C GLY A 236 -15.67 -17.41 -18.68
N ASN A 237 -15.89 -17.11 -19.97
CA ASN A 237 -14.84 -16.80 -20.93
C ASN A 237 -14.54 -15.29 -20.96
N PHE A 238 -14.23 -14.69 -19.80
CA PHE A 238 -13.89 -13.26 -19.71
C PHE A 238 -12.45 -12.95 -20.15
N THR A 239 -11.66 -13.97 -20.50
CA THR A 239 -10.23 -13.80 -20.80
C THR A 239 -9.94 -13.17 -22.16
N ASP A 240 -10.97 -12.97 -23.00
CA ASP A 240 -10.82 -12.48 -24.38
C ASP A 240 -11.49 -11.10 -24.60
N LEU A 241 -11.63 -10.29 -23.55
CA LEU A 241 -12.18 -8.94 -23.68
C LEU A 241 -11.17 -8.03 -24.38
N GLU A 242 -11.52 -7.56 -25.58
CA GLU A 242 -10.67 -6.75 -26.46
C GLU A 242 -10.21 -5.43 -25.81
N TYR A 243 -11.13 -4.75 -25.10
CA TYR A 243 -10.89 -3.45 -24.48
C TYR A 243 -10.51 -3.55 -23.01
N ALA A 244 -9.87 -4.65 -22.59
CA ALA A 244 -9.37 -4.82 -21.23
C ALA A 244 -7.96 -5.40 -21.28
N ASP A 245 -6.96 -4.65 -20.85
CA ASP A 245 -5.58 -5.11 -20.73
C ASP A 245 -5.37 -5.87 -19.41
N GLY A 246 -6.28 -5.72 -18.45
CA GLY A 246 -6.28 -6.40 -17.16
C GLY A 246 -7.66 -6.63 -16.57
N TYR A 247 -7.69 -7.30 -15.43
CA TYR A 247 -8.90 -7.57 -14.64
C TYR A 247 -8.72 -7.10 -13.22
N SER A 248 -9.72 -6.39 -12.69
CA SER A 248 -9.81 -6.02 -11.27
C SER A 248 -10.89 -6.87 -10.61
N VAL A 249 -10.47 -7.80 -9.73
CA VAL A 249 -11.34 -8.90 -9.23
C VAL A 249 -11.50 -8.79 -7.73
N GLU A 250 -12.73 -9.00 -7.25
CA GLU A 250 -13.03 -9.07 -5.82
C GLU A 250 -12.30 -10.30 -5.20
N SER A 251 -11.62 -10.08 -4.08
CA SER A 251 -10.67 -11.02 -3.48
C SER A 251 -11.29 -12.37 -3.06
N THR A 252 -12.57 -12.39 -2.64
CA THR A 252 -13.24 -13.62 -2.19
C THR A 252 -13.63 -14.51 -3.36
N LEU A 253 -13.80 -13.94 -4.53
CA LEU A 253 -14.22 -14.63 -5.76
C LEU A 253 -13.05 -15.05 -6.64
N LEU A 254 -11.83 -14.63 -6.31
CA LEU A 254 -10.64 -14.98 -7.07
C LEU A 254 -10.34 -16.49 -6.99
N SER A 255 -10.05 -17.09 -8.14
CA SER A 255 -9.61 -18.48 -8.23
C SER A 255 -8.27 -18.61 -8.95
N LYS A 256 -7.44 -19.58 -8.57
CA LYS A 256 -6.18 -19.88 -9.26
C LYS A 256 -6.38 -20.19 -10.74
N SER A 257 -7.50 -20.82 -11.09
CA SER A 257 -7.84 -21.11 -12.48
C SER A 257 -8.07 -19.83 -13.30
N PHE A 258 -8.71 -18.83 -12.70
CA PHE A 258 -8.91 -17.52 -13.35
C PHE A 258 -7.55 -16.81 -13.54
N VAL A 259 -6.73 -16.74 -12.49
CA VAL A 259 -5.38 -16.15 -12.56
C VAL A 259 -4.57 -16.79 -13.68
N ASN A 260 -4.49 -18.11 -13.72
CA ASN A 260 -3.73 -18.82 -14.76
C ASN A 260 -4.27 -18.57 -16.20
N LYS A 261 -5.59 -18.40 -16.36
CA LYS A 261 -6.17 -18.09 -17.66
C LYS A 261 -5.84 -16.67 -18.11
N ALA A 262 -6.00 -15.68 -17.22
CA ALA A 262 -5.71 -14.28 -17.53
C ALA A 262 -4.22 -14.09 -17.87
N GLN A 263 -3.32 -14.67 -17.08
CA GLN A 263 -1.87 -14.61 -17.34
C GLN A 263 -1.46 -15.24 -18.69
N LYS A 264 -2.11 -16.32 -19.11
CA LYS A 264 -1.87 -16.92 -20.43
C LYS A 264 -2.22 -15.99 -21.60
N THR A 265 -3.10 -15.03 -21.39
CA THR A 265 -3.46 -14.00 -22.38
C THR A 265 -2.70 -12.69 -22.17
N GLY A 266 -1.71 -12.65 -21.27
CA GLY A 266 -0.90 -11.48 -20.99
C GLY A 266 -1.61 -10.37 -20.20
N LYS A 267 -2.78 -10.68 -19.60
CA LYS A 267 -3.60 -9.69 -18.89
C LYS A 267 -3.21 -9.61 -17.42
N GLN A 268 -3.09 -8.39 -16.90
CA GLN A 268 -2.76 -8.11 -15.50
C GLN A 268 -3.95 -8.37 -14.57
N ILE A 269 -3.67 -8.71 -13.30
CA ILE A 269 -4.69 -9.02 -12.30
C ILE A 269 -4.50 -8.16 -11.07
N TYR A 270 -5.48 -7.28 -10.86
CA TYR A 270 -5.65 -6.45 -9.67
C TYR A 270 -6.67 -7.10 -8.74
N VAL A 271 -6.39 -7.16 -7.44
CA VAL A 271 -7.29 -7.84 -6.49
C VAL A 271 -7.72 -6.92 -5.37
N TRP A 272 -9.03 -6.70 -5.21
CA TRP A 272 -9.64 -5.78 -4.22
C TRP A 272 -10.72 -6.46 -3.36
N THR A 273 -11.09 -5.96 -2.18
CA THR A 273 -10.22 -5.16 -1.33
C THR A 273 -9.58 -6.10 -0.32
N VAL A 274 -8.26 -6.04 -0.16
CA VAL A 274 -7.49 -6.99 0.65
C VAL A 274 -7.00 -6.28 1.91
N ASN A 275 -7.75 -6.45 3.01
CA ASN A 275 -7.54 -5.71 4.27
C ASN A 275 -7.15 -6.63 5.43
N SER A 276 -6.71 -7.87 5.17
CA SER A 276 -6.20 -8.77 6.20
C SER A 276 -4.99 -9.56 5.71
N GLU A 277 -4.08 -9.87 6.63
CA GLU A 277 -2.88 -10.66 6.38
C GLU A 277 -3.21 -12.02 5.75
N GLU A 278 -4.20 -12.75 6.33
CA GLU A 278 -4.62 -14.05 5.82
C GLU A 278 -5.09 -13.97 4.36
N ARG A 279 -5.87 -12.94 4.02
CA ARG A 279 -6.36 -12.73 2.65
C ARG A 279 -5.22 -12.39 1.71
N LEU A 280 -4.29 -11.54 2.16
CA LEU A 280 -3.12 -11.14 1.39
C LEU A 280 -2.25 -12.34 1.03
N GLU A 281 -1.88 -13.16 2.02
CA GLU A 281 -1.10 -14.39 1.79
C GLU A 281 -1.78 -15.30 0.78
N LYS A 282 -3.10 -15.49 0.92
CA LYS A 282 -3.87 -16.34 0.01
C LYS A 282 -3.87 -15.84 -1.43
N VAL A 283 -4.09 -14.55 -1.68
CA VAL A 283 -4.17 -14.02 -3.05
C VAL A 283 -2.79 -13.88 -3.69
N VAL A 284 -1.76 -13.49 -2.92
CA VAL A 284 -0.36 -13.47 -3.38
C VAL A 284 0.09 -14.88 -3.78
N GLY A 285 -0.26 -15.92 -3.00
CA GLY A 285 0.01 -17.31 -3.33
C GLY A 285 -0.69 -17.81 -4.61
N MET A 286 -1.66 -17.07 -5.13
CA MET A 286 -2.28 -17.33 -6.44
C MET A 286 -1.48 -16.72 -7.61
N GLY A 287 -0.47 -15.88 -7.34
CA GLY A 287 0.38 -15.26 -8.35
C GLY A 287 -0.32 -14.11 -9.09
N ILE A 288 -0.95 -13.22 -8.35
CA ILE A 288 -1.53 -11.97 -8.87
C ILE A 288 -0.45 -10.93 -9.13
N ASP A 289 -0.78 -9.88 -9.89
CA ASP A 289 0.16 -8.82 -10.21
C ASP A 289 0.07 -7.63 -9.24
N ASN A 290 -1.15 -7.35 -8.74
CA ASN A 290 -1.37 -6.17 -7.90
C ASN A 290 -2.44 -6.45 -6.83
N VAL A 291 -2.25 -5.91 -5.63
CA VAL A 291 -3.20 -5.97 -4.52
C VAL A 291 -3.70 -4.56 -4.17
N ILE A 292 -5.03 -4.40 -4.11
CA ILE A 292 -5.69 -3.14 -3.74
C ILE A 292 -6.17 -3.26 -2.28
N THR A 293 -5.70 -2.35 -1.41
CA THR A 293 -5.94 -2.39 0.03
C THR A 293 -6.13 -1.00 0.63
N ASP A 294 -6.94 -0.91 1.70
CA ASP A 294 -7.08 0.33 2.49
C ASP A 294 -5.82 0.63 3.31
N ASP A 295 -5.03 -0.41 3.66
CA ASP A 295 -3.77 -0.29 4.40
C ASP A 295 -2.55 -0.77 3.58
N PRO A 296 -1.96 0.11 2.78
CA PRO A 296 -0.78 -0.22 1.98
C PRO A 296 0.47 -0.51 2.82
N VAL A 297 0.54 -0.05 4.07
CA VAL A 297 1.67 -0.35 4.98
C VAL A 297 1.64 -1.83 5.35
N MET A 298 0.50 -2.34 5.83
CA MET A 298 0.31 -3.75 6.14
C MET A 298 0.66 -4.64 4.94
N ALA A 299 0.17 -4.29 3.75
CA ALA A 299 0.43 -5.10 2.55
C ALA A 299 1.92 -5.10 2.16
N LYS A 300 2.58 -3.95 2.19
CA LYS A 300 4.02 -3.86 1.85
C LYS A 300 4.91 -4.60 2.84
N GLU A 301 4.63 -4.50 4.14
CA GLU A 301 5.40 -5.21 5.17
C GLU A 301 5.35 -6.73 4.96
N LEU A 302 4.18 -7.28 4.65
CA LEU A 302 4.01 -8.72 4.43
C LEU A 302 4.60 -9.22 3.10
N ILE A 303 4.49 -8.43 2.02
CA ILE A 303 5.04 -8.81 0.71
C ILE A 303 6.56 -8.78 0.73
N VAL A 304 7.17 -7.76 1.36
CA VAL A 304 8.63 -7.59 1.40
C VAL A 304 9.30 -8.55 2.39
N PHE A 305 8.61 -8.90 3.49
CA PHE A 305 9.14 -9.78 4.53
C PHE A 305 8.24 -11.01 4.78
N PRO A 306 8.03 -11.89 3.80
CA PRO A 306 7.23 -13.09 3.98
C PRO A 306 7.87 -13.98 5.05
N GLY A 307 7.24 -14.07 6.23
CA GLY A 307 7.67 -14.92 7.35
C GLY A 307 8.39 -14.22 8.50
N PHE A 308 8.51 -12.90 8.52
CA PHE A 308 9.11 -12.18 9.65
C PHE A 308 8.12 -11.99 10.82
N LEU A 309 6.83 -11.81 10.54
CA LEU A 309 5.79 -11.65 11.57
C LEU A 309 5.25 -12.98 12.14
N GLY A 310 5.43 -14.10 11.43
CA GLY A 310 4.94 -15.41 11.86
C GLY A 310 5.77 -16.12 12.94
N LYS A 311 6.86 -15.54 13.45
CA LYS A 311 7.80 -16.21 14.39
C LYS A 311 8.21 -15.40 15.62
N ILE A 312 7.59 -14.29 15.93
CA ILE A 312 7.74 -13.68 17.26
C ILE A 312 6.61 -14.23 18.14
N ILE A 313 6.73 -15.51 18.51
CA ILE A 313 6.06 -16.04 19.71
C ILE A 313 6.81 -15.40 20.89
N ILE A 314 6.21 -14.40 21.51
CA ILE A 314 6.61 -13.93 22.84
C ILE A 314 6.26 -15.06 23.80
N PRO A 315 7.22 -15.73 24.45
CA PRO A 315 6.87 -16.70 25.49
C PRO A 315 6.22 -15.93 26.64
N THR A 316 4.99 -16.32 26.97
CA THR A 316 4.28 -15.92 28.20
C THR A 316 4.98 -16.46 29.44
#